data_c0abedf727674387548916bd6c8b4bad
#
_entry.id   c0abedf727674387548916bd6c8b4bad
#
_cell.length_a   1.000
_cell.length_b   1.000
_cell.length_c   1.000
_cell.angle_alpha   90.00
_cell.angle_beta   90.00
_cell.angle_gamma   90.00
#
_symmetry.space_group_name_H-M   'P 1'
#
loop_
_entity.id
_entity.type
_entity.pdbx_description
1 polymer ?
#
loop_
_entity_poly.entity_id
_entity_poly.type
_entity_poly.pdbx_seq_one_letter_code
_entity_poly.pdbx_strand_id
1 'polypeptide(L)'
;MRILTENPLLRKKCKLVTIDQGRLIARRMVAYLLANNKKNRNKKDLGLAANQFGIDASVTIVLIKQKPLILINPKIEKFSEIKFMHKEGCLSFPDELIDVYRHLWIEVKADNHKENLFFGSRVDQNNSGDILESAVVQHEIAHLNGLTFYDFQWNTSPTPDQW
;
A
#
# COMPACT_ATOMS: atom_id res chain seq x y z
N MET A 1 14.79 -6.12 10.30
CA MET A 1 14.08 -4.88 9.89
C MET A 1 13.27 -4.37 11.07
N ARG A 2 13.08 -3.08 11.18
CA ARG A 2 12.25 -2.42 12.20
C ARG A 2 11.48 -1.30 11.50
N ILE A 3 10.19 -1.18 11.78
CA ILE A 3 9.38 -0.03 11.35
C ILE A 3 9.86 1.22 12.08
N LEU A 4 9.96 2.31 11.35
CA LEU A 4 10.34 3.61 11.87
C LEU A 4 9.08 4.48 12.01
N THR A 5 8.92 5.05 13.19
CA THR A 5 8.00 6.16 13.44
C THR A 5 8.74 7.48 13.17
N GLU A 6 8.02 8.55 12.85
CA GLU A 6 8.62 9.88 12.59
C GLU A 6 9.74 9.87 11.53
N ASN A 7 9.57 9.06 10.49
CA ASN A 7 10.58 8.88 9.45
C ASN A 7 10.37 9.89 8.31
N PRO A 8 11.36 10.75 8.02
CA PRO A 8 11.25 11.76 6.96
C PRO A 8 11.07 11.16 5.56
N LEU A 9 11.47 9.91 5.33
CA LEU A 9 11.23 9.23 4.04
C LEU A 9 9.74 8.98 3.76
N LEU A 10 8.87 8.99 4.80
CA LEU A 10 7.42 8.88 4.61
C LEU A 10 6.81 10.09 3.90
N ARG A 11 7.54 11.21 3.84
CA ARG A 11 7.13 12.45 3.16
C ARG A 11 7.95 12.72 1.90
N LYS A 12 8.64 11.70 1.38
CA LYS A 12 9.47 11.79 0.19
C LYS A 12 9.12 10.69 -0.80
N LYS A 13 9.01 11.04 -2.08
CA LYS A 13 8.87 10.07 -3.16
C LYS A 13 10.10 9.16 -3.24
N CYS A 14 9.87 7.85 -3.23
CA CYS A 14 10.91 6.83 -3.26
C CYS A 14 11.57 6.72 -4.64
N LYS A 15 12.84 6.33 -4.63
CA LYS A 15 13.59 6.04 -5.85
C LYS A 15 13.14 4.73 -6.50
N LEU A 16 13.12 4.73 -7.82
CA LEU A 16 12.97 3.50 -8.57
C LEU A 16 14.19 2.59 -8.37
N VAL A 17 13.97 1.29 -8.40
CA VAL A 17 15.02 0.26 -8.23
C VAL A 17 14.94 -0.77 -9.34
N THR A 18 16.02 -1.54 -9.55
CA THR A 18 15.95 -2.70 -10.44
C THR A 18 15.07 -3.80 -9.83
N ILE A 19 14.56 -4.69 -10.68
CA ILE A 19 13.74 -5.83 -10.21
C ILE A 19 14.50 -6.68 -9.20
N ASP A 20 15.79 -6.92 -9.39
CA ASP A 20 16.58 -7.75 -8.48
C ASP A 20 16.81 -7.08 -7.13
N GLN A 21 17.12 -5.77 -7.13
CA GLN A 21 17.18 -4.98 -5.89
C GLN A 21 15.83 -5.01 -5.16
N GLY A 22 14.74 -4.78 -5.89
CA GLY A 22 13.38 -4.81 -5.33
C GLY A 22 13.01 -6.16 -4.74
N ARG A 23 13.35 -7.27 -5.40
CA ARG A 23 13.13 -8.63 -4.89
C ARG A 23 13.89 -8.90 -3.59
N LEU A 24 15.14 -8.43 -3.50
CA LEU A 24 15.95 -8.59 -2.28
C LEU A 24 15.34 -7.84 -1.09
N ILE A 25 14.89 -6.59 -1.30
CA ILE A 25 14.19 -5.78 -0.30
C ILE A 25 12.89 -6.47 0.11
N ALA A 26 12.05 -6.84 -0.87
CA ALA A 26 10.75 -7.44 -0.65
C ALA A 26 10.81 -8.75 0.15
N ARG A 27 11.79 -9.62 -0.09
CA ARG A 27 11.99 -10.86 0.71
C ARG A 27 12.12 -10.58 2.20
N ARG A 28 12.87 -9.52 2.57
CA ARG A 28 13.04 -9.13 3.97
C ARG A 28 11.76 -8.53 4.55
N MET A 29 11.00 -7.77 3.75
CA MET A 29 9.72 -7.19 4.15
C MET A 29 8.67 -8.30 4.36
N VAL A 30 8.58 -9.29 3.46
CA VAL A 30 7.67 -10.44 3.60
C VAL A 30 7.97 -11.22 4.87
N ALA A 31 9.25 -11.52 5.14
CA ALA A 31 9.64 -12.22 6.37
C ALA A 31 9.22 -11.46 7.63
N TYR A 32 9.40 -10.12 7.63
CA TYR A 32 8.94 -9.26 8.73
C TYR A 32 7.42 -9.32 8.89
N LEU A 33 6.65 -9.10 7.82
CA LEU A 33 5.19 -9.06 7.84
C LEU A 33 4.60 -10.36 8.38
N LEU A 34 5.06 -11.50 7.88
CA LEU A 34 4.58 -12.81 8.31
C LEU A 34 4.93 -13.10 9.77
N ALA A 35 6.15 -12.73 10.21
CA ALA A 35 6.57 -12.90 11.59
C ALA A 35 5.75 -12.01 12.55
N ASN A 36 5.48 -10.75 12.15
CA ASN A 36 4.69 -9.81 12.92
C ASN A 36 3.24 -10.30 13.06
N ASN A 37 2.63 -10.73 11.97
CA ASN A 37 1.26 -11.26 11.95
C ASN A 37 1.11 -12.58 12.74
N LYS A 38 2.17 -13.38 12.84
CA LYS A 38 2.18 -14.57 13.69
C LYS A 38 2.16 -14.21 15.17
N LYS A 39 2.83 -13.13 15.56
CA LYS A 39 2.85 -12.63 16.95
C LYS A 39 1.55 -11.94 17.32
N ASN A 40 1.00 -11.12 16.42
CA ASN A 40 -0.17 -10.28 16.65
C ASN A 40 -1.43 -10.91 16.03
N ARG A 41 -1.93 -12.00 16.62
CA ARG A 41 -3.07 -12.75 16.06
C ARG A 41 -4.36 -11.94 15.93
N ASN A 42 -4.55 -10.94 16.77
CA ASN A 42 -5.77 -10.13 16.84
C ASN A 42 -5.77 -8.91 15.89
N LYS A 43 -4.59 -8.51 15.39
CA LYS A 43 -4.44 -7.39 14.46
C LYS A 43 -3.42 -7.80 13.40
N LYS A 44 -3.90 -8.05 12.19
CA LYS A 44 -3.04 -8.41 11.06
C LYS A 44 -2.73 -7.18 10.23
N ASP A 45 -1.47 -6.95 9.99
CA ASP A 45 -1.02 -5.97 9.03
C ASP A 45 -1.19 -6.55 7.61
N LEU A 46 -1.71 -5.75 6.70
CA LEU A 46 -2.08 -6.19 5.35
C LEU A 46 -1.07 -5.74 4.29
N GLY A 47 -0.22 -4.78 4.60
CA GLY A 47 0.77 -4.27 3.68
C GLY A 47 1.95 -3.59 4.38
N LEU A 48 3.00 -3.31 3.61
CA LEU A 48 4.20 -2.58 4.03
C LEU A 48 4.88 -1.95 2.81
N ALA A 49 5.36 -0.73 2.98
CA ALA A 49 6.21 -0.01 2.03
C ALA A 49 7.66 0.06 2.52
N ALA A 50 8.62 0.07 1.61
CA ALA A 50 10.06 0.03 1.95
C ALA A 50 10.50 1.27 2.75
N ASN A 51 9.94 2.44 2.49
CA ASN A 51 10.27 3.67 3.20
C ASN A 51 9.85 3.65 4.67
N GLN A 52 8.89 2.82 5.09
CA GLN A 52 8.58 2.60 6.51
C GLN A 52 9.74 1.96 7.27
N PHE A 53 10.67 1.32 6.59
CA PHE A 53 11.91 0.75 7.15
C PHE A 53 13.14 1.66 6.96
N GLY A 54 12.95 2.89 6.48
CA GLY A 54 14.05 3.80 6.16
C GLY A 54 14.79 3.44 4.85
N ILE A 55 14.16 2.66 3.97
CA ILE A 55 14.73 2.26 2.67
C ILE A 55 14.11 3.13 1.58
N ASP A 56 14.91 3.98 0.94
CA ASP A 56 14.50 4.86 -0.18
C ASP A 56 14.42 4.04 -1.48
N ALA A 57 13.38 3.21 -1.57
CA ALA A 57 13.15 2.31 -2.70
C ALA A 57 11.64 2.17 -2.97
N SER A 58 11.24 2.23 -4.24
CA SER A 58 9.85 2.05 -4.65
C SER A 58 9.49 0.56 -4.67
N VAL A 59 9.30 0.00 -3.48
CA VAL A 59 8.96 -1.41 -3.27
C VAL A 59 7.90 -1.52 -2.19
N THR A 60 6.83 -2.24 -2.47
CA THR A 60 5.79 -2.57 -1.49
C THR A 60 5.39 -4.04 -1.55
N ILE A 61 4.87 -4.53 -0.45
CA ILE A 61 4.23 -5.84 -0.32
C ILE A 61 2.83 -5.68 0.26
N VAL A 62 1.90 -6.45 -0.24
CA VAL A 62 0.53 -6.51 0.27
C VAL A 62 0.07 -7.97 0.41
N LEU A 63 -0.80 -8.25 1.37
CA LEU A 63 -1.42 -9.57 1.51
C LEU A 63 -2.75 -9.59 0.75
N ILE A 64 -2.76 -10.24 -0.39
CA ILE A 64 -3.97 -10.49 -1.19
C ILE A 64 -4.42 -11.92 -0.92
N LYS A 65 -5.64 -12.08 -0.41
CA LYS A 65 -6.15 -13.40 0.00
C LYS A 65 -5.15 -14.18 0.87
N GLN A 66 -4.51 -13.47 1.81
CA GLN A 66 -3.48 -13.97 2.74
C GLN A 66 -2.15 -14.40 2.07
N LYS A 67 -1.95 -14.13 0.79
CA LYS A 67 -0.69 -14.41 0.09
C LYS A 67 0.07 -13.11 -0.16
N PRO A 68 1.39 -13.09 0.10
CA PRO A 68 2.20 -11.91 -0.19
C PRO A 68 2.27 -11.66 -1.70
N LEU A 69 1.87 -10.47 -2.12
CA LEU A 69 2.08 -9.92 -3.44
C LEU A 69 3.16 -8.84 -3.34
N ILE A 70 4.18 -8.93 -4.19
CA ILE A 70 5.28 -7.98 -4.27
C ILE A 70 5.03 -7.06 -5.46
N LEU A 71 5.15 -5.74 -5.23
CA LEU A 71 5.09 -4.73 -6.27
C LEU A 71 6.39 -3.91 -6.26
N ILE A 72 7.09 -3.90 -7.39
CA ILE A 72 8.34 -3.16 -7.59
C ILE A 72 8.07 -2.04 -8.58
N ASN A 73 8.39 -0.81 -8.18
CA ASN A 73 8.09 0.42 -8.93
C ASN A 73 6.60 0.50 -9.33
N PRO A 74 5.67 0.27 -8.39
CA PRO A 74 4.25 0.28 -8.74
C PRO A 74 3.77 1.68 -9.10
N LYS A 75 2.86 1.73 -10.08
CA LYS A 75 2.15 2.94 -10.49
C LYS A 75 0.67 2.61 -10.69
N ILE A 76 -0.22 3.41 -10.15
CA ILE A 76 -1.65 3.32 -10.44
C ILE A 76 -1.88 3.97 -11.81
N GLU A 77 -2.33 3.17 -12.78
CA GLU A 77 -2.56 3.62 -14.16
C GLU A 77 -4.02 4.05 -14.39
N LYS A 78 -4.95 3.38 -13.69
CA LYS A 78 -6.39 3.69 -13.75
C LYS A 78 -7.02 3.52 -12.38
N PHE A 79 -8.07 4.25 -12.13
CA PHE A 79 -8.82 4.23 -10.88
C PHE A 79 -10.29 4.61 -11.10
N SER A 80 -11.16 4.21 -10.18
CA SER A 80 -12.57 4.63 -10.19
C SER A 80 -12.73 6.08 -9.79
N GLU A 81 -13.70 6.78 -10.36
CA GLU A 81 -14.12 8.10 -9.86
C GLU A 81 -14.75 7.99 -8.47
N ILE A 82 -15.47 6.89 -8.24
CA ILE A 82 -16.13 6.61 -6.96
C ILE A 82 -15.08 6.25 -5.92
N LYS A 83 -15.17 6.92 -4.77
CA LYS A 83 -14.38 6.62 -3.56
C LYS A 83 -15.31 6.10 -2.47
N PHE A 84 -14.77 5.31 -1.57
CA PHE A 84 -15.44 4.90 -0.34
C PHE A 84 -14.63 5.33 0.87
N MET A 85 -15.34 5.56 1.97
CA MET A 85 -14.72 5.92 3.24
C MET A 85 -14.57 4.68 4.13
N HIS A 86 -13.40 4.53 4.73
CA HIS A 86 -13.17 3.52 5.77
C HIS A 86 -12.06 3.95 6.72
N LYS A 87 -11.89 3.21 7.82
CA LYS A 87 -10.82 3.48 8.80
C LYS A 87 -9.54 2.76 8.44
N GLU A 88 -8.45 3.49 8.39
CA GLU A 88 -7.09 2.96 8.20
C GLU A 88 -6.24 3.15 9.45
N GLY A 89 -5.43 2.14 9.74
CA GLY A 89 -4.28 2.24 10.63
C GLY A 89 -2.99 2.08 9.85
N CYS A 90 -1.88 2.55 10.40
CA CYS A 90 -0.56 2.43 9.81
C CYS A 90 0.48 2.06 10.87
N LEU A 91 1.39 1.14 10.56
CA LEU A 91 2.46 0.75 11.50
C LEU A 91 3.45 1.87 11.81
N SER A 92 3.58 2.86 10.92
CA SER A 92 4.41 4.04 11.16
C SER A 92 3.74 5.08 12.05
N PHE A 93 2.43 4.95 12.29
CA PHE A 93 1.62 5.79 13.16
C PHE A 93 0.81 4.88 14.10
N PRO A 94 1.48 4.25 15.08
CA PRO A 94 0.83 3.33 16.00
C PRO A 94 -0.26 4.07 16.79
N ASP A 95 -1.30 3.35 17.13
CA ASP A 95 -2.45 3.82 17.91
C ASP A 95 -3.36 4.84 17.22
N GLU A 96 -3.13 5.13 15.93
CA GLU A 96 -4.00 6.01 15.14
C GLU A 96 -4.89 5.22 14.20
N LEU A 97 -6.17 5.63 14.14
CA LEU A 97 -7.16 5.17 13.18
C LEU A 97 -7.82 6.39 12.55
N ILE A 98 -7.63 6.54 11.25
CA ILE A 98 -8.06 7.72 10.49
C ILE A 98 -9.12 7.31 9.46
N ASP A 99 -10.21 8.08 9.39
CA ASP A 99 -11.17 7.94 8.30
C ASP A 99 -10.58 8.51 7.02
N VAL A 100 -10.51 7.68 5.97
CA VAL A 100 -9.89 8.00 4.69
C VAL A 100 -10.81 7.67 3.53
N TYR A 101 -10.58 8.33 2.41
CA TYR A 101 -11.27 8.07 1.15
C TYR A 101 -10.33 7.39 0.16
N ARG A 102 -10.73 6.20 -0.32
CA ARG A 102 -9.98 5.42 -1.32
C ARG A 102 -10.85 5.13 -2.53
N HIS A 103 -10.23 5.03 -3.69
CA HIS A 103 -10.89 4.62 -4.91
C HIS A 103 -11.40 3.18 -4.79
N LEU A 104 -12.62 2.95 -5.28
CA LEU A 104 -13.30 1.66 -5.19
C LEU A 104 -12.53 0.54 -5.90
N TRP A 105 -11.87 0.88 -7.01
CA TRP A 105 -10.96 -0.01 -7.71
C TRP A 105 -9.80 0.78 -8.33
N ILE A 106 -8.68 0.06 -8.56
CA ILE A 106 -7.49 0.56 -9.22
C ILE A 106 -6.90 -0.49 -10.17
N GLU A 107 -6.23 -0.04 -11.23
CA GLU A 107 -5.31 -0.85 -12.05
C GLU A 107 -3.88 -0.40 -11.78
N VAL A 108 -3.02 -1.34 -11.43
CA VAL A 108 -1.62 -1.08 -11.06
C VAL A 108 -0.69 -1.75 -12.04
N LYS A 109 0.25 -0.99 -12.59
CA LYS A 109 1.43 -1.49 -13.28
C LYS A 109 2.59 -1.60 -12.30
N ALA A 110 3.35 -2.70 -12.36
CA ALA A 110 4.56 -2.86 -11.58
C ALA A 110 5.62 -3.60 -12.43
N ASP A 111 6.90 -3.21 -12.29
CA ASP A 111 7.96 -3.70 -13.17
C ASP A 111 8.20 -5.22 -13.11
N ASN A 112 7.83 -5.84 -12.01
CA ASN A 112 7.95 -7.30 -11.82
C ASN A 112 6.73 -8.09 -12.28
N HIS A 113 5.73 -7.45 -12.89
CA HIS A 113 4.53 -8.06 -13.45
C HIS A 113 4.39 -7.70 -14.93
N LYS A 114 4.05 -8.67 -15.79
CA LYS A 114 3.84 -8.44 -17.23
C LYS A 114 2.57 -7.66 -17.51
N GLU A 115 1.48 -8.04 -16.83
CA GLU A 115 0.15 -7.47 -17.00
C GLU A 115 -0.15 -6.50 -15.85
N ASN A 116 -1.04 -5.54 -16.12
CA ASN A 116 -1.59 -4.70 -15.07
C ASN A 116 -2.42 -5.55 -14.11
N LEU A 117 -2.31 -5.23 -12.83
CA LEU A 117 -3.03 -5.89 -11.76
C LEU A 117 -4.27 -5.07 -11.40
N PHE A 118 -5.41 -5.72 -11.30
CA PHE A 118 -6.66 -5.09 -10.88
C PHE A 118 -6.94 -5.40 -9.40
N PHE A 119 -7.30 -4.37 -8.63
CA PHE A 119 -7.71 -4.47 -7.23
C PHE A 119 -8.99 -3.71 -7.01
N GLY A 120 -9.89 -4.27 -6.21
CA GLY A 120 -11.15 -3.64 -5.86
C GLY A 120 -12.36 -4.27 -6.56
N SER A 121 -13.50 -3.58 -6.47
CA SER A 121 -14.75 -4.06 -7.03
C SER A 121 -15.34 -3.02 -7.98
N ARG A 122 -15.85 -3.47 -9.11
CA ARG A 122 -16.73 -2.64 -9.95
C ARG A 122 -18.09 -2.54 -9.27
N VAL A 123 -18.79 -1.42 -9.48
CA VAL A 123 -20.05 -1.05 -8.79
C VAL A 123 -21.15 -2.13 -8.84
N ASP A 124 -21.07 -3.04 -9.80
CA ASP A 124 -21.99 -4.14 -10.04
C ASP A 124 -21.67 -5.45 -9.27
N GLN A 125 -20.56 -5.45 -8.50
CA GLN A 125 -20.10 -6.65 -7.78
C GLN A 125 -20.10 -6.39 -6.27
N ASN A 126 -21.05 -6.98 -5.55
CA ASN A 126 -21.18 -6.91 -4.09
C ASN A 126 -20.05 -7.71 -3.37
N ASN A 127 -18.79 -7.33 -3.58
CA ASN A 127 -17.65 -7.99 -2.95
C ASN A 127 -16.81 -7.01 -2.13
N SER A 128 -17.18 -6.84 -0.86
CA SER A 128 -16.50 -5.93 0.07
C SER A 128 -15.03 -6.29 0.36
N GLY A 129 -14.63 -7.56 0.16
CA GLY A 129 -13.25 -8.00 0.33
C GLY A 129 -12.32 -7.36 -0.68
N ASP A 130 -12.73 -7.30 -1.94
CA ASP A 130 -11.93 -6.71 -3.01
C ASP A 130 -11.74 -5.20 -2.86
N ILE A 131 -12.71 -4.50 -2.27
CA ILE A 131 -12.62 -3.06 -1.95
C ILE A 131 -11.51 -2.81 -0.94
N LEU A 132 -11.39 -3.62 0.10
CA LEU A 132 -10.33 -3.49 1.09
C LEU A 132 -8.94 -3.80 0.50
N GLU A 133 -8.85 -4.74 -0.43
CA GLU A 133 -7.60 -5.00 -1.17
C GLU A 133 -7.17 -3.76 -1.97
N SER A 134 -8.11 -3.08 -2.65
CA SER A 134 -7.85 -1.81 -3.32
C SER A 134 -7.33 -0.74 -2.35
N ALA A 135 -7.97 -0.60 -1.19
CA ALA A 135 -7.55 0.38 -0.19
C ALA A 135 -6.14 0.12 0.33
N VAL A 136 -5.80 -1.13 0.66
CA VAL A 136 -4.46 -1.51 1.14
C VAL A 136 -3.40 -1.21 0.08
N VAL A 137 -3.64 -1.59 -1.18
CA VAL A 137 -2.69 -1.31 -2.27
C VAL A 137 -2.48 0.19 -2.46
N GLN A 138 -3.56 1.00 -2.42
CA GLN A 138 -3.47 2.46 -2.47
C GLN A 138 -2.68 3.04 -1.30
N HIS A 139 -2.90 2.53 -0.07
CA HIS A 139 -2.17 2.97 1.12
C HIS A 139 -0.65 2.77 0.95
N GLU A 140 -0.25 1.58 0.52
CA GLU A 140 1.16 1.27 0.36
C GLU A 140 1.82 2.02 -0.79
N ILE A 141 1.12 2.21 -1.93
CA ILE A 141 1.65 3.01 -3.04
C ILE A 141 1.71 4.50 -2.66
N ALA A 142 0.78 5.01 -1.86
CA ALA A 142 0.82 6.37 -1.34
C ALA A 142 2.12 6.61 -0.54
N HIS A 143 2.51 5.69 0.34
CA HIS A 143 3.78 5.77 1.06
C HIS A 143 4.98 5.92 0.11
N LEU A 144 5.01 5.18 -0.99
CA LEU A 144 6.10 5.27 -1.98
C LEU A 144 6.15 6.62 -2.70
N ASN A 145 5.05 7.36 -2.70
CA ASN A 145 4.93 8.71 -3.28
C ASN A 145 5.05 9.84 -2.23
N GLY A 146 5.41 9.52 -1.00
CA GLY A 146 5.58 10.49 0.07
C GLY A 146 4.28 10.97 0.69
N LEU A 147 3.20 10.21 0.51
CA LEU A 147 1.89 10.48 1.10
C LEU A 147 1.59 9.48 2.22
N THR A 148 0.74 9.89 3.14
CA THR A 148 0.26 9.06 4.25
C THR A 148 -1.27 9.11 4.30
N PHE A 149 -1.89 8.32 5.16
CA PHE A 149 -3.34 8.32 5.31
C PHE A 149 -3.92 9.70 5.70
N TYR A 150 -3.15 10.59 6.31
CA TYR A 150 -3.58 11.98 6.59
C TYR A 150 -3.92 12.79 5.33
N ASP A 151 -3.28 12.47 4.21
CA ASP A 151 -3.49 13.16 2.94
C ASP A 151 -4.82 12.74 2.27
N PHE A 152 -5.51 11.73 2.82
CA PHE A 152 -6.72 11.12 2.25
C PHE A 152 -7.98 11.25 3.13
N GLN A 153 -7.97 12.15 4.11
CA GLN A 153 -9.09 12.35 5.04
C GLN A 153 -10.36 12.97 4.39
N TRP A 154 -10.23 13.54 3.21
CA TRP A 154 -11.30 14.23 2.51
C TRP A 154 -11.60 13.59 1.16
N ASN A 155 -12.85 13.66 0.71
CA ASN A 155 -13.21 13.15 -0.62
C ASN A 155 -12.49 13.91 -1.77
N THR A 156 -12.03 15.13 -1.50
CA THR A 156 -11.19 15.96 -2.39
C THR A 156 -9.70 15.65 -2.29
N SER A 157 -9.30 14.61 -1.56
CA SER A 157 -7.92 14.17 -1.42
C SER A 157 -7.29 13.84 -2.77
N PRO A 158 -5.96 13.97 -2.91
CA PRO A 158 -5.27 13.79 -4.17
C PRO A 158 -5.58 12.45 -4.84
N THR A 159 -5.70 12.46 -6.15
CA THR A 159 -5.90 11.28 -6.99
C THR A 159 -4.57 10.69 -7.43
N PRO A 160 -4.51 9.40 -7.82
CA PRO A 160 -3.24 8.73 -8.16
C PRO A 160 -2.42 9.38 -9.28
N ASP A 161 -3.03 10.12 -10.17
CA ASP A 161 -2.35 10.91 -11.22
C ASP A 161 -1.67 12.18 -10.70
N GLN A 162 -1.96 12.56 -9.44
CA GLN A 162 -1.39 13.73 -8.75
C GLN A 162 -0.24 13.36 -7.79
N TRP A 163 0.10 12.09 -7.67
CA TRP A 163 1.12 11.58 -6.72
C TRP A 163 2.47 11.34 -7.37
#